data_0be3e22e6c96d8b33d313d3a0f35e35f
#
_entry.id   0be3e22e6c96d8b33d313d3a0f35e35f
#
_cell.length_a   1.000
_cell.length_b   1.000
_cell.length_c   1.000
_cell.angle_alpha   90.00
_cell.angle_beta   90.00
_cell.angle_gamma   90.00
#
_symmetry.space_group_name_H-M   'P 1'
#
loop_
_entity.id
_entity.type
_entity.pdbx_description
1 polymer ?
#
loop_
_entity_poly.entity_id
_entity_poly.type
_entity_poly.pdbx_seq_one_letter_code
_entity_poly.pdbx_strand_id
1 'polypeptide(L)'
;MVKTLMKQIKEYKKDSLLTMLFAALEVILEIIIPLLMASLIDKGIEAGNMSNVTKYGTFMFVIAIGTLSLGFLAGNHAAKASTGFAANLRDAMYTSIQTFSFSNIDKYSTAGLVTRLTTDVTNVQMAYQMIIRMCIRAPMSLVCALAMAMMINFRLSMIFVVAIIFLVAVLATIMYHATKYFNDVFPKYDTLNESVQENVVGIRVVKSFVREKYENEKFKKAAQNIYKLFVKAESVLSYNNPAMLIAVYGSILMLSSVSYTHLRA
;
A
#
# COMPACT_ATOMS: atom_id res chain seq x y z
N MET A 1 -4.38 -15.07 -14.94
CA MET A 1 -5.21 -13.90 -14.55
C MET A 1 -4.43 -12.59 -14.63
N VAL A 2 -3.37 -12.33 -13.85
CA VAL A 2 -2.58 -11.08 -13.90
C VAL A 2 -2.04 -10.76 -15.30
N LYS A 3 -1.48 -11.76 -16.01
CA LYS A 3 -0.95 -11.60 -17.38
C LYS A 3 -2.02 -11.14 -18.39
N THR A 4 -3.26 -11.55 -18.21
CA THR A 4 -4.40 -11.14 -19.07
C THR A 4 -4.79 -9.69 -18.79
N LEU A 5 -4.80 -9.27 -17.51
CA LEU A 5 -5.04 -7.89 -17.12
C LEU A 5 -3.94 -6.97 -17.65
N MET A 6 -2.67 -7.33 -17.49
CA MET A 6 -1.54 -6.55 -17.97
C MET A 6 -1.54 -6.32 -19.50
N LYS A 7 -2.17 -7.21 -20.27
CA LYS A 7 -2.34 -6.99 -21.73
C LYS A 7 -3.22 -5.79 -22.05
N GLN A 8 -4.11 -5.39 -21.14
CA GLN A 8 -5.02 -4.25 -21.36
C GLN A 8 -4.38 -2.89 -21.13
N ILE A 9 -3.12 -2.83 -20.74
CA ILE A 9 -2.36 -1.57 -20.66
C ILE A 9 -2.18 -0.94 -22.04
N LYS A 10 -2.05 -1.76 -23.10
CA LYS A 10 -1.96 -1.37 -24.52
C LYS A 10 -1.10 -0.11 -24.74
N GLU A 11 -1.70 0.97 -25.19
CA GLU A 11 -1.05 2.27 -25.52
C GLU A 11 -0.52 3.01 -24.30
N TYR A 12 -1.05 2.74 -23.10
CA TYR A 12 -0.69 3.44 -21.84
C TYR A 12 0.60 2.93 -21.17
N LYS A 13 1.35 2.04 -21.83
CA LYS A 13 2.66 1.55 -21.34
C LYS A 13 3.67 2.70 -21.15
N LYS A 14 3.65 3.69 -22.02
CA LYS A 14 4.53 4.86 -21.92
C LYS A 14 4.21 5.68 -20.67
N ASP A 15 2.93 5.96 -20.40
CA ASP A 15 2.51 6.71 -19.21
C ASP A 15 2.83 5.92 -17.92
N SER A 16 2.66 4.61 -17.94
CA SER A 16 3.04 3.75 -16.81
C SER A 16 4.54 3.80 -16.53
N LEU A 17 5.38 3.74 -17.58
CA LEU A 17 6.83 3.83 -17.43
C LEU A 17 7.27 5.22 -16.97
N LEU A 18 6.67 6.28 -17.52
CA LEU A 18 6.95 7.66 -17.10
C LEU A 18 6.56 7.90 -15.64
N THR A 19 5.44 7.32 -15.18
CA THR A 19 5.07 7.35 -13.75
C THR A 19 6.17 6.77 -12.87
N MET A 20 6.67 5.57 -13.23
CA MET A 20 7.74 4.91 -12.49
C MET A 20 9.04 5.72 -12.50
N LEU A 21 9.40 6.30 -13.66
CA LEU A 21 10.61 7.11 -13.82
C LEU A 21 10.53 8.39 -12.98
N PHE A 22 9.44 9.14 -13.08
CA PHE A 22 9.26 10.37 -12.30
C PHE A 22 9.17 10.10 -10.80
N ALA A 23 8.52 9.02 -10.38
CA ALA A 23 8.50 8.62 -8.98
C ALA A 23 9.91 8.24 -8.46
N ALA A 24 10.73 7.58 -9.26
CA ALA A 24 12.12 7.28 -8.91
C ALA A 24 12.98 8.54 -8.80
N LEU A 25 12.86 9.47 -9.76
CA LEU A 25 13.56 10.75 -9.74
C LEU A 25 13.12 11.64 -8.56
N GLU A 26 11.83 11.67 -8.25
CA GLU A 26 11.28 12.33 -7.07
C GLU A 26 12.00 11.87 -5.80
N VAL A 27 12.12 10.55 -5.60
CA VAL A 27 12.80 9.95 -4.43
C VAL A 27 14.28 10.35 -4.37
N ILE A 28 14.98 10.35 -5.50
CA ILE A 28 16.40 10.74 -5.53
C ILE A 28 16.57 12.20 -5.07
N LEU A 29 15.73 13.12 -5.54
CA LEU A 29 15.76 14.51 -5.10
C LEU A 29 15.39 14.66 -3.62
N GLU A 30 14.38 13.92 -3.15
CA GLU A 30 13.91 13.96 -1.77
C GLU A 30 15.03 13.60 -0.78
N ILE A 31 15.89 12.64 -1.12
CA ILE A 31 16.99 12.19 -0.25
C ILE A 31 18.15 13.19 -0.20
N ILE A 32 18.28 14.09 -1.17
CA ILE A 32 19.31 15.14 -1.15
C ILE A 32 18.99 16.23 -0.12
N ILE A 33 17.72 16.45 0.22
CA ILE A 33 17.29 17.52 1.14
C ILE A 33 17.93 17.37 2.54
N PRO A 34 17.92 16.20 3.21
CA PRO A 34 18.59 16.01 4.51
C PRO A 34 20.10 16.28 4.46
N LEU A 35 20.78 15.95 3.36
CA LEU A 35 22.21 16.22 3.20
C LEU A 35 22.51 17.72 3.11
N LEU A 36 21.68 18.46 2.36
CA LEU A 36 21.79 19.90 2.29
C LEU A 36 21.49 20.55 3.63
N MET A 37 20.52 19.99 4.38
CA MET A 37 20.19 20.45 5.72
C MET A 37 21.38 20.28 6.68
N ALA A 38 22.05 19.12 6.67
CA ALA A 38 23.27 18.90 7.45
C ALA A 38 24.36 19.90 7.06
N SER A 39 24.60 20.10 5.74
CA SER A 39 25.57 21.07 5.26
C SER A 39 25.22 22.52 5.60
N LEU A 40 23.93 22.87 5.67
CA LEU A 40 23.45 24.17 6.09
C LEU A 40 23.73 24.39 7.58
N ILE A 41 23.55 23.39 8.42
CA ILE A 41 23.83 23.47 9.85
C ILE A 41 25.34 23.62 10.08
N ASP A 42 26.15 22.68 9.56
CA ASP A 42 27.60 22.61 9.84
C ASP A 42 28.36 23.82 9.24
N LYS A 43 28.11 24.13 7.96
CA LYS A 43 28.87 25.15 7.20
C LYS A 43 28.22 26.53 7.18
N GLY A 44 26.96 26.61 7.60
CA GLY A 44 26.19 27.85 7.64
C GLY A 44 26.02 28.35 9.08
N ILE A 45 25.25 27.63 9.87
CA ILE A 45 24.84 28.07 11.22
C ILE A 45 25.99 27.97 12.20
N GLU A 46 26.64 26.81 12.32
CA GLU A 46 27.76 26.61 13.28
C GLU A 46 28.99 27.43 12.91
N ALA A 47 29.26 27.59 11.60
CA ALA A 47 30.33 28.44 11.11
C ALA A 47 30.01 29.95 11.14
N GLY A 48 28.81 30.35 11.57
CA GLY A 48 28.36 31.75 11.58
C GLY A 48 28.31 32.45 10.22
N ASN A 49 28.26 31.67 9.13
CA ASN A 49 28.37 32.19 7.76
C ASN A 49 27.00 32.29 7.08
N MET A 50 26.40 33.48 7.14
CA MET A 50 25.07 33.76 6.58
C MET A 50 24.99 33.55 5.05
N SER A 51 26.11 33.76 4.33
CA SER A 51 26.17 33.49 2.89
C SER A 51 25.94 31.99 2.57
N ASN A 52 26.53 31.11 3.37
CA ASN A 52 26.33 29.68 3.21
C ASN A 52 24.88 29.27 3.59
N VAL A 53 24.31 29.85 4.63
CA VAL A 53 22.90 29.62 4.99
C VAL A 53 21.97 29.96 3.82
N THR A 54 22.15 31.13 3.25
CA THR A 54 21.36 31.57 2.09
C THR A 54 21.57 30.65 0.87
N LYS A 55 22.82 30.27 0.60
CA LYS A 55 23.17 29.38 -0.50
C LYS A 55 22.50 28.00 -0.37
N TYR A 56 22.68 27.30 0.75
CA TYR A 56 22.08 25.98 0.96
C TYR A 56 20.56 26.05 1.07
N GLY A 57 20.01 27.09 1.70
CA GLY A 57 18.58 27.31 1.78
C GLY A 57 17.97 27.50 0.38
N THR A 58 18.61 28.25 -0.50
CA THR A 58 18.16 28.41 -1.89
C THR A 58 18.23 27.09 -2.66
N PHE A 59 19.30 26.30 -2.50
CA PHE A 59 19.37 24.97 -3.13
C PHE A 59 18.27 24.04 -2.65
N MET A 60 17.99 23.99 -1.34
CA MET A 60 16.89 23.19 -0.78
C MET A 60 15.54 23.62 -1.36
N PHE A 61 15.31 24.94 -1.50
CA PHE A 61 14.08 25.45 -2.09
C PHE A 61 13.91 25.05 -3.55
N VAL A 62 14.98 25.13 -4.36
CA VAL A 62 14.97 24.69 -5.76
C VAL A 62 14.69 23.19 -5.88
N ILE A 63 15.35 22.39 -5.03
CA ILE A 63 15.11 20.93 -5.01
C ILE A 63 13.67 20.62 -4.58
N ALA A 64 13.13 21.32 -3.60
CA ALA A 64 11.74 21.13 -3.18
C ALA A 64 10.74 21.42 -4.31
N ILE A 65 10.96 22.48 -5.10
CA ILE A 65 10.17 22.76 -6.31
C ILE A 65 10.34 21.65 -7.35
N GLY A 66 11.57 21.16 -7.54
CA GLY A 66 11.85 20.03 -8.43
C GLY A 66 11.11 18.76 -8.02
N THR A 67 11.14 18.41 -6.73
CA THR A 67 10.43 17.27 -6.16
C THR A 67 8.92 17.40 -6.34
N LEU A 68 8.36 18.60 -6.06
CA LEU A 68 6.94 18.89 -6.29
C LEU A 68 6.55 18.69 -7.75
N SER A 69 7.36 19.20 -8.67
CA SER A 69 7.12 19.10 -10.12
C SER A 69 7.16 17.64 -10.60
N LEU A 70 8.13 16.86 -10.14
CA LEU A 70 8.24 15.44 -10.46
C LEU A 70 7.08 14.63 -9.87
N GLY A 71 6.68 14.92 -8.63
CA GLY A 71 5.52 14.28 -7.98
C GLY A 71 4.21 14.59 -8.71
N PHE A 72 4.04 15.83 -9.20
CA PHE A 72 2.89 16.22 -10.04
C PHE A 72 2.89 15.46 -11.37
N LEU A 73 4.03 15.39 -12.06
CA LEU A 73 4.16 14.67 -13.33
C LEU A 73 3.91 13.16 -13.13
N ALA A 74 4.47 12.58 -12.08
CA ALA A 74 4.22 11.18 -11.73
C ALA A 74 2.73 10.92 -11.47
N GLY A 75 2.06 11.82 -10.74
CA GLY A 75 0.62 11.73 -10.47
C GLY A 75 -0.23 11.84 -11.72
N ASN A 76 0.09 12.78 -12.60
CA ASN A 76 -0.65 13.00 -13.86
C ASN A 76 -0.52 11.80 -14.81
N HIS A 77 0.69 11.28 -15.00
CA HIS A 77 0.90 10.07 -15.81
C HIS A 77 0.27 8.82 -15.17
N ALA A 78 0.31 8.70 -13.85
CA ALA A 78 -0.37 7.60 -13.13
C ALA A 78 -1.89 7.64 -13.35
N ALA A 79 -2.50 8.83 -13.30
CA ALA A 79 -3.93 9.00 -13.55
C ALA A 79 -4.27 8.61 -14.99
N LYS A 80 -3.51 9.10 -15.99
CA LYS A 80 -3.71 8.73 -17.40
C LYS A 80 -3.55 7.22 -17.63
N ALA A 81 -2.50 6.62 -17.08
CA ALA A 81 -2.23 5.20 -17.23
C ALA A 81 -3.33 4.34 -16.61
N SER A 82 -3.78 4.67 -15.39
CA SER A 82 -4.78 3.89 -14.68
C SER A 82 -6.19 4.04 -15.27
N THR A 83 -6.58 5.26 -15.64
CA THR A 83 -7.88 5.49 -16.28
C THR A 83 -7.96 4.88 -17.68
N GLY A 84 -6.88 5.00 -18.45
CA GLY A 84 -6.78 4.37 -19.77
C GLY A 84 -6.79 2.85 -19.70
N PHE A 85 -6.04 2.27 -18.76
CA PHE A 85 -6.11 0.83 -18.47
C PHE A 85 -7.53 0.37 -18.13
N ALA A 86 -8.25 1.11 -17.27
CA ALA A 86 -9.62 0.80 -16.90
C ALA A 86 -10.59 0.92 -18.08
N ALA A 87 -10.40 1.91 -18.96
CA ALA A 87 -11.19 2.06 -20.17
C ALA A 87 -11.00 0.85 -21.09
N ASN A 88 -9.76 0.45 -21.36
CA ASN A 88 -9.45 -0.74 -22.15
C ASN A 88 -9.99 -2.02 -21.53
N LEU A 89 -9.97 -2.13 -20.21
CA LEU A 89 -10.49 -3.29 -19.49
C LEU A 89 -12.02 -3.36 -19.61
N ARG A 90 -12.72 -2.22 -19.45
CA ARG A 90 -14.19 -2.15 -19.64
C ARG A 90 -14.57 -2.52 -21.06
N ASP A 91 -13.87 -2.00 -22.04
CA ASP A 91 -14.11 -2.30 -23.47
C ASP A 91 -13.94 -3.80 -23.74
N ALA A 92 -12.83 -4.39 -23.29
CA ALA A 92 -12.57 -5.81 -23.46
C ALA A 92 -13.60 -6.71 -22.74
N MET A 93 -14.03 -6.32 -21.54
CA MET A 93 -15.06 -7.03 -20.79
C MET A 93 -16.43 -6.90 -21.47
N TYR A 94 -16.80 -5.71 -21.92
CA TYR A 94 -18.07 -5.48 -22.62
C TYR A 94 -18.12 -6.27 -23.93
N THR A 95 -17.07 -6.20 -24.73
CA THR A 95 -16.95 -7.00 -25.95
C THR A 95 -17.08 -8.51 -25.66
N SER A 96 -16.46 -8.99 -24.58
CA SER A 96 -16.57 -10.39 -24.18
C SER A 96 -18.03 -10.76 -23.79
N ILE A 97 -18.74 -9.88 -23.09
CA ILE A 97 -20.15 -10.10 -22.74
C ILE A 97 -21.03 -10.20 -24.00
N GLN A 98 -20.75 -9.39 -25.03
CA GLN A 98 -21.50 -9.46 -26.29
C GLN A 98 -21.33 -10.79 -27.05
N THR A 99 -20.25 -11.52 -26.77
CA THR A 99 -19.99 -12.85 -27.34
C THR A 99 -20.58 -14.02 -26.53
N PHE A 100 -21.20 -13.72 -25.38
CA PHE A 100 -21.78 -14.77 -24.53
C PHE A 100 -23.00 -15.44 -25.23
N SER A 101 -23.06 -16.77 -25.11
CA SER A 101 -24.25 -17.53 -25.45
C SER A 101 -25.36 -17.29 -24.41
N PHE A 102 -26.61 -17.57 -24.77
CA PHE A 102 -27.73 -17.49 -23.83
C PHE A 102 -27.48 -18.29 -22.55
N SER A 103 -26.93 -19.50 -22.67
CA SER A 103 -26.57 -20.33 -21.51
C SER A 103 -25.51 -19.70 -20.63
N ASN A 104 -24.61 -18.87 -21.14
CA ASN A 104 -23.63 -18.14 -20.35
C ASN A 104 -24.26 -16.93 -19.65
N ILE A 105 -25.21 -16.23 -20.33
CA ILE A 105 -25.93 -15.10 -19.74
C ILE A 105 -26.78 -15.56 -18.56
N ASP A 106 -27.42 -16.72 -18.66
CA ASP A 106 -28.27 -17.27 -17.60
C ASP A 106 -27.48 -17.65 -16.33
N LYS A 107 -26.15 -17.89 -16.46
CA LYS A 107 -25.28 -18.15 -15.30
C LYS A 107 -24.92 -16.91 -14.48
N TYR A 108 -24.99 -15.74 -15.09
CA TYR A 108 -24.60 -14.48 -14.46
C TYR A 108 -25.83 -13.59 -14.28
N SER A 109 -26.03 -13.07 -13.07
CA SER A 109 -27.07 -12.06 -12.88
C SER A 109 -26.68 -10.76 -13.61
N THR A 110 -27.64 -10.10 -14.22
CA THR A 110 -27.45 -8.80 -14.90
C THR A 110 -26.80 -7.78 -13.93
N ALA A 111 -27.29 -7.73 -12.69
CA ALA A 111 -26.72 -6.87 -11.65
C ALA A 111 -25.23 -7.19 -11.38
N GLY A 112 -24.87 -8.49 -11.36
CA GLY A 112 -23.48 -8.92 -11.18
C GLY A 112 -22.56 -8.51 -12.33
N LEU A 113 -23.04 -8.58 -13.58
CA LEU A 113 -22.28 -8.12 -14.75
C LEU A 113 -22.07 -6.60 -14.72
N VAL A 114 -23.10 -5.83 -14.33
CA VAL A 114 -22.98 -4.37 -14.17
C VAL A 114 -21.97 -4.03 -13.07
N THR A 115 -22.02 -4.68 -11.91
CA THR A 115 -21.07 -4.46 -10.80
C THR A 115 -19.63 -4.72 -11.25
N ARG A 116 -19.39 -5.78 -12.04
CA ARG A 116 -18.05 -6.08 -12.57
C ARG A 116 -17.55 -5.01 -13.54
N LEU A 117 -18.40 -4.49 -14.42
CA LEU A 117 -18.02 -3.43 -15.37
C LEU A 117 -17.80 -2.06 -14.70
N THR A 118 -18.41 -1.83 -13.57
CA THR A 118 -18.34 -0.54 -12.84
C THR A 118 -17.40 -0.63 -11.64
N THR A 119 -17.84 -1.21 -10.55
CA THR A 119 -17.16 -1.22 -9.26
C THR A 119 -15.86 -2.03 -9.29
N ASP A 120 -15.90 -3.26 -9.82
CA ASP A 120 -14.71 -4.13 -9.83
C ASP A 120 -13.61 -3.54 -10.71
N VAL A 121 -13.96 -3.02 -11.91
CA VAL A 121 -12.97 -2.36 -12.77
C VAL A 121 -12.41 -1.10 -12.11
N THR A 122 -13.21 -0.34 -11.37
CA THR A 122 -12.73 0.83 -10.63
C THR A 122 -11.78 0.43 -9.50
N ASN A 123 -12.07 -0.66 -8.78
CA ASN A 123 -11.16 -1.19 -7.77
C ASN A 123 -9.82 -1.66 -8.38
N VAL A 124 -9.87 -2.34 -9.52
CA VAL A 124 -8.67 -2.76 -10.27
C VAL A 124 -7.89 -1.56 -10.78
N GLN A 125 -8.56 -0.49 -11.23
CA GLN A 125 -7.95 0.77 -11.64
C GLN A 125 -7.18 1.41 -10.49
N MET A 126 -7.80 1.52 -9.31
CA MET A 126 -7.15 2.09 -8.12
C MET A 126 -5.96 1.24 -7.66
N ALA A 127 -6.10 -0.09 -7.66
CA ALA A 127 -5.01 -1.00 -7.35
C ALA A 127 -3.84 -0.85 -8.34
N TYR A 128 -4.13 -0.76 -9.64
CA TYR A 128 -3.12 -0.54 -10.65
C TYR A 128 -2.37 0.80 -10.46
N GLN A 129 -3.10 1.89 -10.21
CA GLN A 129 -2.51 3.20 -9.93
C GLN A 129 -1.59 3.17 -8.71
N MET A 130 -2.03 2.49 -7.64
CA MET A 130 -1.22 2.33 -6.42
C MET A 130 0.04 1.50 -6.69
N ILE A 131 -0.07 0.41 -7.45
CA ILE A 131 1.06 -0.46 -7.78
C ILE A 131 2.12 0.29 -8.58
N ILE A 132 1.77 0.96 -9.68
CA ILE A 132 2.75 1.66 -10.54
C ILE A 132 3.45 2.82 -9.83
N ARG A 133 2.84 3.39 -8.79
CA ARG A 133 3.41 4.50 -8.01
C ARG A 133 4.17 4.00 -6.78
N MET A 134 3.54 3.17 -5.93
CA MET A 134 4.12 2.76 -4.65
C MET A 134 5.15 1.64 -4.74
N CYS A 135 4.94 0.65 -5.65
CA CYS A 135 5.89 -0.46 -5.77
C CYS A 135 7.27 -0.03 -6.33
N ILE A 136 7.38 1.16 -6.91
CA ILE A 136 8.66 1.74 -7.32
C ILE A 136 9.17 2.70 -6.26
N ARG A 137 8.32 3.61 -5.75
CA ARG A 137 8.72 4.62 -4.77
C ARG A 137 9.28 4.00 -3.48
N ALA A 138 8.61 3.02 -2.90
CA ALA A 138 9.02 2.45 -1.61
C ALA A 138 10.37 1.70 -1.68
N PRO A 139 10.64 0.77 -2.62
CA PRO A 139 11.94 0.15 -2.74
C PRO A 139 13.05 1.13 -3.10
N MET A 140 12.78 2.10 -4.01
CA MET A 140 13.75 3.13 -4.37
C MET A 140 14.13 3.99 -3.16
N SER A 141 13.15 4.44 -2.37
CA SER A 141 13.39 5.21 -1.15
C SER A 141 14.28 4.43 -0.16
N LEU A 142 13.99 3.14 0.05
CA LEU A 142 14.79 2.28 0.92
C LEU A 142 16.23 2.14 0.41
N VAL A 143 16.40 1.81 -0.87
CA VAL A 143 17.73 1.60 -1.47
C VAL A 143 18.54 2.90 -1.48
N CYS A 144 17.94 4.02 -1.91
CA CYS A 144 18.63 5.30 -1.96
C CYS A 144 18.98 5.82 -0.57
N ALA A 145 18.07 5.70 0.42
CA ALA A 145 18.37 6.10 1.80
C ALA A 145 19.49 5.26 2.40
N LEU A 146 19.49 3.93 2.18
CA LEU A 146 20.54 3.05 2.64
C LEU A 146 21.88 3.34 1.96
N ALA A 147 21.88 3.52 0.64
CA ALA A 147 23.08 3.88 -0.12
C ALA A 147 23.68 5.20 0.38
N MET A 148 22.84 6.22 0.61
CA MET A 148 23.26 7.50 1.14
C MET A 148 23.85 7.37 2.56
N ALA A 149 23.19 6.63 3.43
CA ALA A 149 23.72 6.36 4.77
C ALA A 149 25.08 5.66 4.72
N MET A 150 25.25 4.67 3.82
CA MET A 150 26.54 3.97 3.63
C MET A 150 27.64 4.87 3.10
N MET A 151 27.31 5.86 2.25
CA MET A 151 28.27 6.86 1.77
C MET A 151 28.75 7.80 2.86
N ILE A 152 27.91 8.11 3.84
CA ILE A 152 28.25 8.97 4.98
C ILE A 152 29.15 8.20 5.97
N ASN A 153 28.71 7.04 6.42
CA ASN A 153 29.46 6.17 7.31
C ASN A 153 29.02 4.71 7.18
N PHE A 154 29.83 3.91 6.51
CA PHE A 154 29.52 2.51 6.24
C PHE A 154 29.30 1.69 7.52
N ARG A 155 30.15 1.91 8.54
CA ARG A 155 30.11 1.13 9.80
C ARG A 155 28.83 1.40 10.59
N LEU A 156 28.41 2.65 10.69
CA LEU A 156 27.17 3.04 11.37
C LEU A 156 25.93 2.59 10.58
N SER A 157 26.00 2.60 9.26
CA SER A 157 24.89 2.19 8.40
C SER A 157 24.55 0.70 8.51
N MET A 158 25.47 -0.15 8.97
CA MET A 158 25.19 -1.56 9.23
C MET A 158 24.10 -1.75 10.30
N ILE A 159 23.91 -0.79 11.20
CA ILE A 159 22.82 -0.80 12.17
C ILE A 159 21.46 -0.80 11.44
N PHE A 160 21.32 0.02 10.41
CA PHE A 160 20.08 0.06 9.62
C PHE A 160 19.86 -1.22 8.82
N VAL A 161 20.93 -1.84 8.29
CA VAL A 161 20.82 -3.13 7.60
C VAL A 161 20.26 -4.21 8.54
N VAL A 162 20.79 -4.29 9.75
CA VAL A 162 20.32 -5.23 10.77
C VAL A 162 18.86 -4.94 11.15
N ALA A 163 18.52 -3.66 11.34
CA ALA A 163 17.14 -3.25 11.64
C ALA A 163 16.16 -3.61 10.51
N ILE A 164 16.56 -3.44 9.25
CA ILE A 164 15.74 -3.82 8.09
C ILE A 164 15.53 -5.34 8.06
N ILE A 165 16.58 -6.15 8.24
CA ILE A 165 16.48 -7.61 8.27
C ILE A 165 15.56 -8.06 9.40
N PHE A 166 15.72 -7.49 10.59
CA PHE A 166 14.84 -7.74 11.74
C PHE A 166 13.38 -7.40 11.40
N LEU A 167 13.14 -6.22 10.84
CA LEU A 167 11.80 -5.76 10.50
C LEU A 167 11.15 -6.66 9.44
N VAL A 168 11.89 -7.02 8.38
CA VAL A 168 11.39 -7.92 7.34
C VAL A 168 11.03 -9.30 7.93
N ALA A 169 11.86 -9.85 8.80
CA ALA A 169 11.59 -11.14 9.45
C ALA A 169 10.34 -11.08 10.34
N VAL A 170 10.19 -10.03 11.15
CA VAL A 170 9.02 -9.84 12.01
C VAL A 170 7.75 -9.63 11.18
N LEU A 171 7.80 -8.74 10.17
CA LEU A 171 6.64 -8.48 9.32
C LEU A 171 6.22 -9.71 8.50
N ALA A 172 7.17 -10.50 8.00
CA ALA A 172 6.89 -11.76 7.31
C ALA A 172 6.19 -12.76 8.24
N THR A 173 6.64 -12.85 9.50
CA THR A 173 6.03 -13.70 10.52
C THR A 173 4.60 -13.25 10.86
N ILE A 174 4.40 -11.96 11.08
CA ILE A 174 3.08 -11.36 11.33
C ILE A 174 2.14 -11.65 10.14
N MET A 175 2.60 -11.41 8.92
CA MET A 175 1.81 -11.62 7.70
C MET A 175 1.42 -13.09 7.52
N TYR A 176 2.36 -14.01 7.76
CA TYR A 176 2.10 -15.44 7.68
C TYR A 176 0.98 -15.88 8.65
N HIS A 177 1.04 -15.45 9.92
CA HIS A 177 0.04 -15.78 10.90
C HIS A 177 -1.30 -15.08 10.65
N ALA A 178 -1.28 -13.80 10.28
CA ALA A 178 -2.48 -13.04 9.97
C ALA A 178 -3.23 -13.64 8.77
N THR A 179 -2.52 -14.01 7.70
CA THR A 179 -3.13 -14.63 6.51
C THR A 179 -3.84 -15.93 6.85
N LYS A 180 -3.27 -16.73 7.75
CA LYS A 180 -3.91 -17.97 8.21
C LYS A 180 -5.27 -17.69 8.87
N TYR A 181 -5.34 -16.72 9.79
CA TYR A 181 -6.60 -16.35 10.44
C TYR A 181 -7.61 -15.74 9.46
N PHE A 182 -7.17 -14.90 8.54
CA PHE A 182 -8.07 -14.33 7.52
C PHE A 182 -8.66 -15.39 6.60
N ASN A 183 -7.88 -16.40 6.22
CA ASN A 183 -8.38 -17.52 5.42
C ASN A 183 -9.48 -18.33 6.16
N ASP A 184 -9.45 -18.38 7.49
CA ASP A 184 -10.50 -19.00 8.29
C ASP A 184 -11.74 -18.11 8.43
N VAL A 185 -11.59 -16.78 8.32
CA VAL A 185 -12.67 -15.79 8.44
C VAL A 185 -13.56 -15.77 7.19
N PHE A 186 -12.96 -15.74 5.99
CA PHE A 186 -13.71 -15.55 4.75
C PHE A 186 -14.82 -16.58 4.51
N PRO A 187 -14.60 -17.90 4.67
CA PRO A 187 -15.68 -18.87 4.53
C PRO A 187 -16.82 -18.70 5.55
N LYS A 188 -16.50 -18.22 6.76
CA LYS A 188 -17.53 -17.93 7.77
C LYS A 188 -18.34 -16.69 7.43
N TYR A 189 -17.71 -15.74 6.74
CA TYR A 189 -18.39 -14.55 6.24
C TYR A 189 -19.38 -14.91 5.13
N ASP A 190 -18.97 -15.78 4.21
CA ASP A 190 -19.84 -16.28 3.14
C ASP A 190 -21.06 -17.03 3.72
N THR A 191 -20.83 -17.90 4.69
CA THR A 191 -21.93 -18.63 5.39
C THR A 191 -22.89 -17.65 6.10
N LEU A 192 -22.38 -16.56 6.69
CA LEU A 192 -23.23 -15.54 7.30
C LEU A 192 -24.08 -14.82 6.25
N ASN A 193 -23.46 -14.42 5.14
CA ASN A 193 -24.14 -13.74 4.04
C ASN A 193 -25.25 -14.63 3.43
N GLU A 194 -24.97 -15.90 3.19
CA GLU A 194 -25.95 -16.88 2.74
C GLU A 194 -27.14 -16.98 3.72
N SER A 195 -26.86 -17.08 5.03
CA SER A 195 -27.90 -17.13 6.06
C SER A 195 -28.75 -15.86 6.11
N VAL A 196 -28.14 -14.68 5.94
CA VAL A 196 -28.87 -13.41 5.85
C VAL A 196 -29.75 -13.36 4.61
N GLN A 197 -29.21 -13.76 3.46
CA GLN A 197 -29.93 -13.78 2.20
C GLN A 197 -31.15 -14.74 2.27
N GLU A 198 -30.96 -15.94 2.80
CA GLU A 198 -32.01 -16.92 3.01
C GLU A 198 -33.12 -16.36 3.93
N ASN A 199 -32.74 -15.72 5.04
CA ASN A 199 -33.67 -15.11 5.97
C ASN A 199 -34.47 -13.96 5.34
N VAL A 200 -33.80 -13.07 4.59
CA VAL A 200 -34.46 -11.93 3.92
C VAL A 200 -35.44 -12.42 2.85
N VAL A 201 -35.07 -13.42 2.06
CA VAL A 201 -35.97 -14.02 1.05
C VAL A 201 -37.13 -14.72 1.72
N GLY A 202 -36.88 -15.47 2.82
CA GLY A 202 -37.86 -16.24 3.58
C GLY A 202 -38.57 -15.45 4.69
N ILE A 203 -38.45 -14.12 4.76
CA ILE A 203 -38.90 -13.32 5.91
C ILE A 203 -40.41 -13.47 6.21
N ARG A 204 -41.23 -13.70 5.18
CA ARG A 204 -42.65 -13.94 5.35
C ARG A 204 -42.93 -15.26 6.10
N VAL A 205 -42.12 -16.29 5.82
CA VAL A 205 -42.20 -17.59 6.50
C VAL A 205 -41.76 -17.45 7.97
N VAL A 206 -40.62 -16.78 8.20
CA VAL A 206 -40.12 -16.52 9.57
C VAL A 206 -41.19 -15.81 10.40
N LYS A 207 -41.87 -14.79 9.85
CA LYS A 207 -42.94 -14.06 10.53
C LYS A 207 -44.19 -14.88 10.73
N SER A 208 -44.60 -15.69 9.75
CA SER A 208 -45.79 -16.54 9.86
C SER A 208 -45.68 -17.58 10.98
N PHE A 209 -44.45 -18.07 11.21
CA PHE A 209 -44.18 -19.05 12.26
C PHE A 209 -43.66 -18.45 13.57
N VAL A 210 -43.61 -17.08 13.67
CA VAL A 210 -43.14 -16.35 14.86
C VAL A 210 -41.75 -16.81 15.31
N ARG A 211 -40.83 -16.99 14.32
CA ARG A 211 -39.46 -17.51 14.54
C ARG A 211 -38.37 -16.44 14.57
N GLU A 212 -38.70 -15.16 14.65
CA GLU A 212 -37.75 -14.05 14.64
C GLU A 212 -36.70 -14.17 15.75
N LYS A 213 -37.11 -14.62 16.96
CA LYS A 213 -36.17 -14.77 18.06
C LYS A 213 -35.12 -15.85 17.78
N TYR A 214 -35.52 -16.95 17.18
CA TYR A 214 -34.62 -18.04 16.81
C TYR A 214 -33.62 -17.61 15.75
N GLU A 215 -34.09 -16.93 14.70
CA GLU A 215 -33.23 -16.44 13.63
C GLU A 215 -32.25 -15.35 14.13
N ASN A 216 -32.69 -14.46 15.03
CA ASN A 216 -31.81 -13.49 15.66
C ASN A 216 -30.71 -14.15 16.50
N GLU A 217 -31.01 -15.21 17.24
CA GLU A 217 -30.02 -15.95 18.03
C GLU A 217 -29.03 -16.69 17.14
N LYS A 218 -29.50 -17.30 16.04
CA LYS A 218 -28.67 -17.94 15.01
C LYS A 218 -27.70 -16.95 14.41
N PHE A 219 -28.19 -15.77 13.98
CA PHE A 219 -27.37 -14.70 13.43
C PHE A 219 -26.34 -14.19 14.45
N LYS A 220 -26.74 -13.92 15.70
CA LYS A 220 -25.83 -13.48 16.76
C LYS A 220 -24.69 -14.47 17.01
N LYS A 221 -24.97 -15.76 17.03
CA LYS A 221 -23.93 -16.80 17.18
C LYS A 221 -22.94 -16.79 16.01
N ALA A 222 -23.43 -16.69 14.77
CA ALA A 222 -22.59 -16.63 13.58
C ALA A 222 -21.74 -15.34 13.58
N ALA A 223 -22.34 -14.19 13.84
CA ALA A 223 -21.66 -12.91 13.94
C ALA A 223 -20.59 -12.91 15.06
N GLN A 224 -20.88 -13.53 16.20
CA GLN A 224 -19.93 -13.61 17.31
C GLN A 224 -18.74 -14.54 17.01
N ASN A 225 -18.94 -15.58 16.21
CA ASN A 225 -17.82 -16.41 15.74
C ASN A 225 -16.90 -15.64 14.79
N ILE A 226 -17.47 -14.87 13.85
CA ILE A 226 -16.72 -13.98 12.96
C ILE A 226 -15.96 -12.94 13.78
N TYR A 227 -16.63 -12.27 14.73
CA TYR A 227 -15.99 -11.30 15.63
C TYR A 227 -14.76 -11.88 16.33
N LYS A 228 -14.87 -13.08 16.92
CA LYS A 228 -13.74 -13.73 17.61
C LYS A 228 -12.56 -14.03 16.68
N LEU A 229 -12.85 -14.43 15.45
CA LEU A 229 -11.81 -14.71 14.45
C LEU A 229 -11.15 -13.41 13.95
N PHE A 230 -11.94 -12.35 13.70
CA PHE A 230 -11.39 -11.05 13.35
C PHE A 230 -10.52 -10.47 14.46
N VAL A 231 -10.97 -10.52 15.72
CA VAL A 231 -10.16 -10.08 16.86
C VAL A 231 -8.83 -10.82 16.93
N LYS A 232 -8.79 -12.12 16.65
CA LYS A 232 -7.53 -12.87 16.59
C LYS A 232 -6.64 -12.41 15.44
N ALA A 233 -7.19 -12.22 14.24
CA ALA A 233 -6.46 -11.74 13.09
C ALA A 233 -5.88 -10.33 13.31
N GLU A 234 -6.72 -9.42 13.80
CA GLU A 234 -6.33 -8.03 14.09
C GLU A 234 -5.33 -7.94 15.25
N SER A 235 -5.46 -8.81 16.27
CA SER A 235 -4.47 -8.87 17.36
C SER A 235 -3.08 -9.24 16.87
N VAL A 236 -2.97 -10.08 15.85
CA VAL A 236 -1.67 -10.40 15.23
C VAL A 236 -1.15 -9.20 14.44
N LEU A 237 -2.01 -8.50 13.69
CA LEU A 237 -1.62 -7.29 12.96
C LEU A 237 -1.23 -6.14 13.89
N SER A 238 -1.78 -6.06 15.10
CA SER A 238 -1.47 -5.01 16.07
C SER A 238 0.00 -5.01 16.51
N TYR A 239 0.72 -6.13 16.40
CA TYR A 239 2.17 -6.20 16.65
C TYR A 239 3.01 -5.45 15.61
N ASN A 240 2.44 -5.07 14.46
CA ASN A 240 3.14 -4.35 13.41
C ASN A 240 3.71 -3.01 13.93
N ASN A 241 2.89 -2.23 14.62
CA ASN A 241 3.27 -0.91 15.10
C ASN A 241 4.36 -0.95 16.19
N PRO A 242 4.26 -1.79 17.25
CA PRO A 242 5.36 -2.00 18.19
C PRO A 242 6.66 -2.48 17.55
N ALA A 243 6.60 -3.40 16.58
CA ALA A 243 7.79 -3.89 15.89
C ALA A 243 8.50 -2.77 15.11
N MET A 244 7.73 -1.93 14.42
CA MET A 244 8.25 -0.74 13.72
C MET A 244 8.91 0.24 14.69
N LEU A 245 8.25 0.54 15.81
CA LEU A 245 8.78 1.45 16.82
C LEU A 245 10.08 0.93 17.45
N ILE A 246 10.16 -0.37 17.75
CA ILE A 246 11.37 -1.01 18.27
C ILE A 246 12.52 -0.90 17.26
N ALA A 247 12.25 -1.16 15.97
CA ALA A 247 13.26 -1.05 14.92
C ALA A 247 13.77 0.39 14.78
N VAL A 248 12.89 1.39 14.78
CA VAL A 248 13.23 2.80 14.62
C VAL A 248 13.99 3.32 15.86
N TYR A 249 13.39 3.22 17.04
CA TYR A 249 14.01 3.73 18.26
C TYR A 249 15.25 2.94 18.68
N GLY A 250 15.24 1.62 18.46
CA GLY A 250 16.42 0.78 18.66
C GLY A 250 17.60 1.22 17.78
N SER A 251 17.33 1.53 16.51
CA SER A 251 18.35 2.06 15.60
C SER A 251 18.88 3.43 16.05
N ILE A 252 18.01 4.34 16.49
CA ILE A 252 18.38 5.67 16.99
C ILE A 252 19.26 5.53 18.26
N LEU A 253 18.87 4.69 19.22
CA LEU A 253 19.61 4.46 20.44
C LEU A 253 20.99 3.85 20.17
N MET A 254 21.08 2.84 19.30
CA MET A 254 22.34 2.24 18.88
C MET A 254 23.26 3.26 18.21
N LEU A 255 22.71 4.06 17.29
CA LEU A 255 23.46 5.10 16.58
C LEU A 255 24.02 6.14 17.57
N SER A 256 23.19 6.63 18.49
CA SER A 256 23.59 7.62 19.50
C SER A 256 24.62 7.07 20.44
N SER A 257 24.51 5.80 20.87
CA SER A 257 25.47 5.14 21.75
C SER A 257 26.84 4.98 21.10
N VAL A 258 26.89 4.55 19.85
CA VAL A 258 28.17 4.38 19.11
C VAL A 258 28.79 5.74 18.79
N SER A 259 28.00 6.75 18.44
CA SER A 259 28.48 8.11 18.20
C SER A 259 29.14 8.70 19.46
N TYR A 260 28.49 8.53 20.63
CA TYR A 260 29.03 9.02 21.90
C TYR A 260 30.37 8.35 22.28
N THR A 261 30.51 7.04 22.08
CA THR A 261 31.74 6.30 22.39
C THR A 261 32.91 6.68 21.48
N HIS A 262 32.63 7.01 20.20
CA HIS A 262 33.67 7.46 19.25
C HIS A 262 34.09 8.94 19.41
N LEU A 263 33.21 9.80 19.93
CA LEU A 263 33.55 11.20 20.22
C LEU A 263 34.37 11.36 21.51
N ARG A 264 34.39 10.34 22.37
CA ARG A 264 35.12 10.34 23.67
C ARG A 264 36.47 9.63 23.60
N ALA A 265 36.78 8.94 22.52
CA ALA A 265 38.05 8.30 22.23
C ALA A 265 38.90 9.13 21.25
#